data_d38d1b146abba5eadc1dd37e88892773
#
_entry.id   d38d1b146abba5eadc1dd37e88892773
#
_cell.length_a   1.000
_cell.length_b   1.000
_cell.length_c   1.000
_cell.angle_alpha   90.00
_cell.angle_beta   90.00
_cell.angle_gamma   90.00
#
_symmetry.space_group_name_H-M   'P 1'
#
loop_
_entity.id
_entity.type
_entity.pdbx_description
1 polymer ?
#
loop_
_entity_poly.entity_id
_entity_poly.type
_entity_poly.pdbx_seq_one_letter_code
_entity_poly.pdbx_strand_id
1 'polypeptide(L)'
;MEELASQGYIVVGIDHTYDAAATVFPDGRTAFVQSLNLNDFAERDRHIKLWKEDVVFVLNQIEKLNQNDKDNRFTGRMDTSRIGMFGHSYGGATAAQVLVEDTRVKAAIDMDGTLYGENVPKTGVGKPFLIMNAEISDDSTEDFLEGKVRSDHALAGGGMSMVIPHTNHTSFTDFHLFSPLLRSSDEDPSYVHRIINEFSLAFFDRYVKQIDDSSTLEKLDSKYPEVKFKVNE
;
A
#
# COMPACT_ATOMS: atom_id res chain seq x y z
N MET A 1 2.58 4.04 9.07
CA MET A 1 3.79 3.24 9.39
C MET A 1 4.02 3.12 10.90
N GLU A 2 4.04 4.22 11.63
CA GLU A 2 4.29 4.23 13.09
C GLU A 2 3.26 3.40 13.88
N GLU A 3 1.98 3.46 13.50
CA GLU A 3 0.94 2.63 14.13
C GLU A 3 1.27 1.14 14.05
N LEU A 4 1.59 0.61 12.87
CA LEU A 4 1.98 -0.78 12.71
C LEU A 4 3.22 -1.14 13.53
N ALA A 5 4.22 -0.24 13.56
CA ALA A 5 5.41 -0.44 14.37
C ALA A 5 5.09 -0.50 15.88
N SER A 6 4.17 0.36 16.36
CA SER A 6 3.72 0.36 17.76
C SER A 6 3.01 -0.94 18.16
N GLN A 7 2.43 -1.64 17.19
CA GLN A 7 1.74 -2.93 17.34
C GLN A 7 2.66 -4.15 17.11
N GLY A 8 3.98 -3.93 17.08
CA GLY A 8 4.98 -5.00 17.01
C GLY A 8 5.32 -5.49 15.61
N TYR A 9 4.99 -4.73 14.57
CA TYR A 9 5.50 -4.98 13.22
C TYR A 9 6.90 -4.36 13.05
N ILE A 10 7.76 -5.01 12.30
CA ILE A 10 8.95 -4.37 11.74
C ILE A 10 8.53 -3.75 10.42
N VAL A 11 8.58 -2.43 10.34
CA VAL A 11 8.14 -1.68 9.17
C VAL A 11 9.34 -1.13 8.42
N VAL A 12 9.41 -1.41 7.12
CA VAL A 12 10.49 -0.97 6.22
C VAL A 12 9.91 -0.05 5.17
N GLY A 13 10.38 1.19 5.14
CA GLY A 13 10.09 2.13 4.05
C GLY A 13 11.09 2.00 2.92
N ILE A 14 10.63 2.12 1.68
CA ILE A 14 11.46 2.05 0.49
C ILE A 14 11.40 3.39 -0.23
N ASP A 15 12.55 4.06 -0.35
CA ASP A 15 12.72 5.21 -1.25
C ASP A 15 13.19 4.68 -2.62
N HIS A 16 12.32 4.77 -3.60
CA HIS A 16 12.69 4.44 -4.98
C HIS A 16 13.61 5.52 -5.54
N THR A 17 14.90 5.18 -5.69
CA THR A 17 15.92 6.14 -6.10
C THR A 17 15.58 6.74 -7.47
N TYR A 18 15.67 8.06 -7.58
CA TYR A 18 15.29 8.91 -8.71
C TYR A 18 13.76 9.13 -8.90
N ASP A 19 12.90 8.41 -8.20
CA ASP A 19 11.46 8.67 -8.15
C ASP A 19 11.05 9.41 -6.86
N ALA A 20 11.69 9.10 -5.74
CA ALA A 20 11.57 9.87 -4.52
C ALA A 20 12.15 11.29 -4.71
N ALA A 21 11.57 12.29 -4.05
CA ALA A 21 12.03 13.68 -4.15
C ALA A 21 13.52 13.82 -3.88
N ALA A 22 14.03 13.08 -2.90
CA ALA A 22 15.46 12.91 -2.64
C ALA A 22 15.71 11.59 -1.91
N THR A 23 16.71 10.85 -2.32
CA THR A 23 17.24 9.67 -1.62
C THR A 23 18.62 9.99 -1.09
N VAL A 24 18.80 9.92 0.23
CA VAL A 24 20.11 10.18 0.89
C VAL A 24 20.75 8.85 1.24
N PHE A 25 21.91 8.58 0.66
CA PHE A 25 22.66 7.36 0.92
C PHE A 25 23.54 7.47 2.19
N PRO A 26 23.90 6.34 2.83
CA PRO A 26 24.73 6.35 4.05
C PRO A 26 26.11 7.00 3.86
N ASP A 27 26.64 7.05 2.64
CA ASP A 27 27.90 7.71 2.28
C ASP A 27 27.78 9.22 2.06
N GLY A 28 26.57 9.78 2.26
CA GLY A 28 26.27 11.21 2.09
C GLY A 28 25.91 11.62 0.67
N ARG A 29 25.98 10.72 -0.31
CA ARG A 29 25.45 11.02 -1.65
C ARG A 29 23.95 11.25 -1.60
N THR A 30 23.46 12.15 -2.43
CA THR A 30 22.03 12.41 -2.59
C THR A 30 21.65 12.24 -4.07
N ALA A 31 20.63 11.42 -4.31
CA ALA A 31 19.97 11.34 -5.60
C ALA A 31 18.65 12.09 -5.52
N PHE A 32 18.43 13.02 -6.44
CA PHE A 32 17.17 13.75 -6.57
C PHE A 32 16.28 13.11 -7.61
N VAL A 33 14.98 13.39 -7.49
CA VAL A 33 13.98 12.96 -8.47
C VAL A 33 14.42 13.35 -9.89
N GLN A 34 14.30 12.42 -10.80
CA GLN A 34 14.49 12.66 -12.23
C GLN A 34 13.12 12.83 -12.89
N SER A 35 13.04 13.76 -13.84
CA SER A 35 11.82 13.93 -14.62
C SER A 35 11.64 12.70 -15.51
N LEU A 36 10.80 11.78 -15.07
CA LEU A 36 10.31 10.69 -15.88
C LEU A 36 9.12 11.17 -16.70
N ASN A 37 9.07 10.84 -17.96
CA ASN A 37 7.90 11.13 -18.79
C ASN A 37 6.81 10.08 -18.55
N LEU A 38 6.25 10.07 -17.34
CA LEU A 38 5.15 9.17 -16.96
C LEU A 38 3.78 9.76 -17.32
N ASN A 39 3.66 10.37 -18.51
CA ASN A 39 2.45 11.08 -18.94
C ASN A 39 1.37 10.15 -19.48
N ASP A 40 1.74 8.95 -19.90
CA ASP A 40 0.78 7.96 -20.37
C ASP A 40 0.73 6.70 -19.49
N PHE A 41 -0.38 5.99 -19.58
CA PHE A 41 -0.66 4.79 -18.80
C PHE A 41 0.36 3.66 -19.12
N ALA A 42 0.72 3.51 -20.39
CA ALA A 42 1.65 2.47 -20.83
C ALA A 42 3.07 2.71 -20.33
N GLU A 43 3.51 3.96 -20.19
CA GLU A 43 4.80 4.27 -19.59
C GLU A 43 4.80 3.95 -18.10
N ARG A 44 3.72 4.26 -17.38
CA ARG A 44 3.55 3.88 -15.98
C ARG A 44 3.54 2.37 -15.80
N ASP A 45 2.86 1.63 -16.69
CA ASP A 45 2.86 0.16 -16.71
C ASP A 45 4.26 -0.44 -16.90
N ARG A 46 5.10 0.22 -17.70
CA ARG A 46 6.49 -0.22 -17.88
C ARG A 46 7.37 0.13 -16.68
N HIS A 47 7.21 1.34 -16.17
CA HIS A 47 8.05 1.86 -15.08
C HIS A 47 7.84 1.12 -13.75
N ILE A 48 6.64 0.64 -13.48
CA ILE A 48 6.35 -0.09 -12.23
C ILE A 48 7.19 -1.35 -12.05
N LYS A 49 7.74 -1.89 -13.14
CA LYS A 49 8.67 -3.04 -13.08
C LYS A 49 9.92 -2.71 -12.27
N LEU A 50 10.42 -1.47 -12.38
CA LEU A 50 11.56 -1.00 -11.61
C LEU A 50 11.24 -0.96 -10.10
N TRP A 51 10.09 -0.39 -9.73
CA TRP A 51 9.67 -0.35 -8.32
C TRP A 51 9.50 -1.76 -7.74
N LYS A 52 8.93 -2.66 -8.51
CA LYS A 52 8.82 -4.07 -8.13
C LYS A 52 10.20 -4.72 -7.90
N GLU A 53 11.15 -4.47 -8.80
CA GLU A 53 12.52 -4.99 -8.67
C GLU A 53 13.23 -4.43 -7.42
N ASP A 54 13.03 -3.16 -7.11
CA ASP A 54 13.52 -2.54 -5.87
C ASP A 54 12.94 -3.22 -4.63
N VAL A 55 11.63 -3.50 -4.62
CA VAL A 55 10.98 -4.23 -3.52
C VAL A 55 11.59 -5.62 -3.35
N VAL A 56 11.75 -6.37 -4.44
CA VAL A 56 12.36 -7.71 -4.41
C VAL A 56 13.80 -7.64 -3.89
N PHE A 57 14.56 -6.62 -4.31
CA PHE A 57 15.91 -6.39 -3.78
C PHE A 57 15.86 -6.15 -2.26
N VAL A 58 14.97 -5.28 -1.76
CA VAL A 58 14.82 -4.99 -0.33
C VAL A 58 14.42 -6.23 0.45
N LEU A 59 13.46 -7.03 -0.04
CA LEU A 59 13.09 -8.29 0.58
C LEU A 59 14.30 -9.25 0.71
N ASN A 60 15.12 -9.34 -0.32
CA ASN A 60 16.35 -10.14 -0.28
C ASN A 60 17.36 -9.60 0.76
N GLN A 61 17.46 -8.26 0.94
CA GLN A 61 18.32 -7.70 1.98
C GLN A 61 17.77 -7.94 3.39
N ILE A 62 16.46 -7.87 3.59
CA ILE A 62 15.81 -8.20 4.88
C ILE A 62 16.11 -9.65 5.28
N GLU A 63 15.98 -10.60 4.36
CA GLU A 63 16.31 -11.99 4.63
C GLU A 63 17.78 -12.17 5.02
N LYS A 64 18.71 -11.50 4.31
CA LYS A 64 20.14 -11.52 4.67
C LYS A 64 20.40 -10.91 6.03
N LEU A 65 19.78 -9.78 6.37
CA LEU A 65 19.91 -9.16 7.69
C LEU A 65 19.36 -10.08 8.79
N ASN A 66 18.27 -10.79 8.55
CA ASN A 66 17.73 -11.75 9.50
C ASN A 66 18.66 -12.98 9.68
N GLN A 67 19.39 -13.36 8.63
CA GLN A 67 20.38 -14.44 8.73
C GLN A 67 21.66 -13.98 9.44
N ASN A 68 22.18 -12.81 9.11
CA ASN A 68 23.44 -12.30 9.63
C ASN A 68 23.53 -10.77 9.54
N ASP A 69 23.19 -10.11 10.61
CA ASP A 69 23.39 -8.66 10.79
C ASP A 69 24.67 -8.42 11.59
N LYS A 70 25.60 -7.64 11.03
CA LYS A 70 26.89 -7.34 11.67
C LYS A 70 26.75 -6.73 13.07
N ASP A 71 25.72 -5.91 13.27
CA ASP A 71 25.42 -5.26 14.54
C ASP A 71 24.53 -6.12 15.45
N ASN A 72 24.17 -7.32 15.00
CA ASN A 72 23.31 -8.27 15.71
C ASN A 72 21.98 -7.68 16.21
N ARG A 73 21.45 -6.68 15.50
CA ARG A 73 20.18 -6.04 15.82
C ARG A 73 18.99 -6.82 15.27
N PHE A 74 19.14 -7.43 14.09
CA PHE A 74 18.07 -8.10 13.35
C PHE A 74 18.26 -9.61 13.22
N THR A 75 19.45 -10.15 13.47
CA THR A 75 19.73 -11.59 13.32
C THR A 75 18.74 -12.44 14.12
N GLY A 76 17.94 -13.25 13.42
CA GLY A 76 16.93 -14.15 13.99
C GLY A 76 15.74 -13.45 14.67
N ARG A 77 15.52 -12.17 14.40
CA ARG A 77 14.46 -11.37 15.06
C ARG A 77 13.29 -11.02 14.15
N MET A 78 13.40 -11.31 12.87
CA MET A 78 12.35 -11.02 11.90
C MET A 78 11.71 -12.32 11.43
N ASP A 79 10.38 -12.39 11.46
CA ASP A 79 9.64 -13.48 10.85
C ASP A 79 9.41 -13.19 9.36
N THR A 80 10.38 -13.59 8.55
CA THR A 80 10.33 -13.39 7.09
C THR A 80 9.34 -14.33 6.36
N SER A 81 8.64 -15.20 7.09
CA SER A 81 7.54 -15.99 6.54
C SER A 81 6.21 -15.24 6.53
N ARG A 82 6.11 -14.12 7.26
CA ARG A 82 4.93 -13.30 7.47
C ARG A 82 5.17 -11.87 7.02
N ILE A 83 5.16 -11.64 5.71
CA ILE A 83 5.38 -10.33 5.08
C ILE A 83 4.08 -9.80 4.52
N GLY A 84 3.69 -8.60 4.90
CA GLY A 84 2.66 -7.79 4.27
C GLY A 84 3.29 -6.61 3.53
N MET A 85 2.57 -6.05 2.57
CA MET A 85 3.00 -4.88 1.84
C MET A 85 1.86 -3.86 1.75
N PHE A 86 2.18 -2.58 1.78
CA PHE A 86 1.21 -1.52 1.53
C PHE A 86 1.90 -0.33 0.87
N GLY A 87 1.12 0.45 0.17
CA GLY A 87 1.61 1.68 -0.43
C GLY A 87 0.48 2.63 -0.81
N HIS A 88 0.82 3.90 -0.91
CA HIS A 88 -0.06 4.94 -1.39
C HIS A 88 0.21 5.19 -2.88
N SER A 89 -0.85 5.40 -3.66
CA SER A 89 -0.74 5.76 -5.06
C SER A 89 0.05 4.71 -5.86
N TYR A 90 1.13 5.08 -6.52
CA TYR A 90 2.00 4.18 -7.27
C TYR A 90 2.61 3.07 -6.41
N GLY A 91 2.81 3.34 -5.11
CA GLY A 91 3.24 2.32 -4.14
C GLY A 91 2.19 1.24 -3.89
N GLY A 92 0.90 1.58 -3.94
CA GLY A 92 -0.21 0.63 -3.85
C GLY A 92 -0.27 -0.29 -5.06
N ALA A 93 -0.14 0.28 -6.27
CA ALA A 93 -0.02 -0.50 -7.50
C ALA A 93 1.19 -1.45 -7.46
N THR A 94 2.34 -0.97 -6.95
CA THR A 94 3.52 -1.82 -6.76
C THR A 94 3.24 -2.96 -5.78
N ALA A 95 2.51 -2.69 -4.69
CA ALA A 95 2.13 -3.71 -3.72
C ALA A 95 1.28 -4.82 -4.36
N ALA A 96 0.34 -4.46 -5.25
CA ALA A 96 -0.46 -5.42 -6.00
C ALA A 96 0.40 -6.30 -6.92
N GLN A 97 1.34 -5.71 -7.67
CA GLN A 97 2.24 -6.44 -8.56
C GLN A 97 3.13 -7.44 -7.80
N VAL A 98 3.72 -6.98 -6.67
CA VAL A 98 4.57 -7.84 -5.84
C VAL A 98 3.75 -8.94 -5.16
N LEU A 99 2.52 -8.64 -4.71
CA LEU A 99 1.63 -9.64 -4.12
C LEU A 99 1.37 -10.81 -5.06
N VAL A 100 1.15 -10.53 -6.34
CA VAL A 100 0.92 -11.58 -7.35
C VAL A 100 2.18 -12.42 -7.60
N GLU A 101 3.33 -11.78 -7.74
CA GLU A 101 4.54 -12.44 -8.24
C GLU A 101 5.43 -13.03 -7.15
N ASP A 102 5.52 -12.37 -5.98
CA ASP A 102 6.41 -12.83 -4.90
C ASP A 102 5.64 -13.62 -3.84
N THR A 103 5.98 -14.91 -3.70
CA THR A 103 5.30 -15.81 -2.75
C THR A 103 5.57 -15.50 -1.29
N ARG A 104 6.59 -14.68 -0.99
CA ARG A 104 6.91 -14.21 0.36
C ARG A 104 5.85 -13.26 0.90
N VAL A 105 5.29 -12.40 0.01
CA VAL A 105 4.23 -11.47 0.40
C VAL A 105 2.90 -12.20 0.52
N LYS A 106 2.27 -12.10 1.69
CA LYS A 106 1.06 -12.83 2.06
C LYS A 106 -0.22 -12.02 1.89
N ALA A 107 -0.13 -10.71 2.07
CA ALA A 107 -1.25 -9.79 1.97
C ALA A 107 -0.77 -8.42 1.56
N ALA A 108 -1.60 -7.63 0.87
CA ALA A 108 -1.26 -6.26 0.52
C ALA A 108 -2.44 -5.29 0.64
N ILE A 109 -2.09 -4.01 0.86
CA ILE A 109 -3.04 -2.89 0.86
C ILE A 109 -2.60 -1.88 -0.20
N ASP A 110 -3.54 -1.51 -1.06
CA ASP A 110 -3.43 -0.37 -1.95
C ASP A 110 -4.20 0.82 -1.34
N MET A 111 -3.53 1.94 -1.14
CA MET A 111 -4.12 3.17 -0.63
C MET A 111 -4.24 4.18 -1.78
N ASP A 112 -5.42 4.25 -2.38
CA ASP A 112 -5.81 5.18 -3.44
C ASP A 112 -4.90 5.15 -4.67
N GLY A 113 -4.46 3.93 -5.04
CA GLY A 113 -3.59 3.70 -6.19
C GLY A 113 -4.37 3.30 -7.44
N THR A 114 -3.91 3.80 -8.59
CA THR A 114 -4.29 3.25 -9.88
C THR A 114 -3.43 2.02 -10.15
N LEU A 115 -4.04 0.86 -10.36
CA LEU A 115 -3.32 -0.40 -10.55
C LEU A 115 -2.60 -0.44 -11.90
N TYR A 116 -1.36 0.04 -11.90
CA TYR A 116 -0.46 -0.09 -13.04
C TYR A 116 0.20 -1.47 -13.07
N GLY A 117 0.70 -1.86 -14.25
CA GLY A 117 1.38 -3.13 -14.49
C GLY A 117 0.49 -4.22 -15.10
N GLU A 118 1.10 -5.10 -15.86
CA GLU A 118 0.40 -6.10 -16.68
C GLU A 118 0.02 -7.38 -15.92
N ASN A 119 0.51 -7.55 -14.69
CA ASN A 119 0.52 -8.87 -14.03
C ASN A 119 -0.62 -9.09 -13.03
N VAL A 120 -1.61 -8.19 -12.97
CA VAL A 120 -2.81 -8.43 -12.15
C VAL A 120 -3.79 -9.29 -12.95
N PRO A 121 -4.03 -10.55 -12.54
CA PRO A 121 -4.92 -11.44 -13.29
C PRO A 121 -6.36 -10.94 -13.27
N LYS A 122 -7.09 -11.15 -14.36
CA LYS A 122 -8.53 -10.84 -14.45
C LYS A 122 -9.39 -11.66 -13.48
N THR A 123 -8.83 -12.70 -12.89
CA THR A 123 -9.50 -13.60 -11.93
C THR A 123 -9.17 -13.28 -10.48
N GLY A 124 -8.54 -12.14 -10.22
CA GLY A 124 -8.13 -11.72 -8.89
C GLY A 124 -6.66 -11.97 -8.58
N VAL A 125 -6.15 -11.30 -7.55
CA VAL A 125 -4.75 -11.46 -7.13
C VAL A 125 -4.47 -12.79 -6.41
N GLY A 126 -5.51 -13.55 -6.06
CA GLY A 126 -5.39 -14.88 -5.45
C GLY A 126 -4.83 -14.90 -4.02
N LYS A 127 -4.66 -13.73 -3.40
CA LYS A 127 -4.19 -13.54 -2.03
C LYS A 127 -4.98 -12.41 -1.39
N PRO A 128 -5.00 -12.28 -0.04
CA PRO A 128 -5.66 -11.17 0.63
C PRO A 128 -5.18 -9.81 0.11
N PHE A 129 -6.12 -9.02 -0.38
CA PHE A 129 -5.86 -7.70 -0.95
C PHE A 129 -6.98 -6.73 -0.56
N LEU A 130 -6.60 -5.56 -0.06
CA LEU A 130 -7.51 -4.49 0.32
C LEU A 130 -7.18 -3.24 -0.51
N ILE A 131 -8.19 -2.69 -1.17
CA ILE A 131 -8.09 -1.37 -1.81
C ILE A 131 -8.83 -0.36 -0.95
N MET A 132 -8.14 0.67 -0.51
CA MET A 132 -8.71 1.83 0.18
C MET A 132 -8.76 2.99 -0.81
N ASN A 133 -9.95 3.49 -1.13
CA ASN A 133 -10.13 4.59 -2.08
C ASN A 133 -10.54 5.87 -1.37
N ALA A 134 -10.10 7.00 -1.91
CA ALA A 134 -10.68 8.31 -1.63
C ALA A 134 -12.11 8.41 -2.22
N GLU A 135 -12.97 9.24 -1.61
CA GLU A 135 -14.28 9.52 -2.17
C GLU A 135 -14.20 10.51 -3.35
N ILE A 136 -13.27 11.46 -3.26
CA ILE A 136 -13.08 12.50 -4.28
C ILE A 136 -11.99 12.06 -5.24
N SER A 137 -12.41 11.66 -6.43
CA SER A 137 -11.55 11.25 -7.54
C SER A 137 -11.94 11.99 -8.82
N ASP A 138 -11.02 12.12 -9.75
CA ASP A 138 -11.33 12.63 -11.10
C ASP A 138 -11.75 11.47 -12.01
N ASP A 139 -13.04 11.16 -11.97
CA ASP A 139 -13.65 10.03 -12.68
C ASP A 139 -13.71 10.22 -14.22
N SER A 140 -13.27 11.38 -14.71
CA SER A 140 -13.37 11.74 -16.13
C SER A 140 -12.17 11.30 -16.96
N THR A 141 -11.08 10.86 -16.34
CA THR A 141 -9.85 10.50 -17.05
C THR A 141 -9.88 9.06 -17.58
N GLU A 142 -9.24 8.84 -18.73
CA GLU A 142 -9.06 7.50 -19.30
C GLU A 142 -8.27 6.59 -18.33
N ASP A 143 -7.26 7.15 -17.65
CA ASP A 143 -6.45 6.47 -16.63
C ASP A 143 -7.30 5.96 -15.46
N PHE A 144 -8.29 6.76 -15.03
CA PHE A 144 -9.20 6.35 -13.96
C PHE A 144 -10.09 5.18 -14.41
N LEU A 145 -10.66 5.24 -15.62
CA LEU A 145 -11.51 4.17 -16.15
C LEU A 145 -10.75 2.86 -16.32
N GLU A 146 -9.55 2.90 -16.86
CA GLU A 146 -8.68 1.71 -16.98
C GLU A 146 -8.27 1.20 -15.60
N GLY A 147 -7.89 2.09 -14.67
CA GLY A 147 -7.55 1.75 -13.29
C GLY A 147 -8.71 1.06 -12.58
N LYS A 148 -9.94 1.55 -12.76
CA LYS A 148 -11.14 0.92 -12.20
C LYS A 148 -11.34 -0.50 -12.72
N VAL A 149 -11.19 -0.73 -14.02
CA VAL A 149 -11.29 -2.08 -14.62
C VAL A 149 -10.25 -3.02 -14.01
N ARG A 150 -9.02 -2.56 -13.79
CA ARG A 150 -7.95 -3.36 -13.18
C ARG A 150 -8.21 -3.62 -11.70
N SER A 151 -8.76 -2.65 -10.98
CA SER A 151 -9.17 -2.84 -9.57
C SER A 151 -10.28 -3.87 -9.45
N ASP A 152 -11.30 -3.81 -10.32
CA ASP A 152 -12.37 -4.82 -10.37
C ASP A 152 -11.80 -6.23 -10.65
N HIS A 153 -10.82 -6.32 -11.56
CA HIS A 153 -10.11 -7.59 -11.82
C HIS A 153 -9.31 -8.07 -10.60
N ALA A 154 -8.58 -7.17 -9.92
CA ALA A 154 -7.76 -7.52 -8.77
C ALA A 154 -8.61 -8.03 -7.60
N LEU A 155 -9.81 -7.49 -7.44
CA LEU A 155 -10.75 -7.85 -6.38
C LEU A 155 -11.60 -9.09 -6.71
N ALA A 156 -11.58 -9.55 -7.95
CA ALA A 156 -12.32 -10.75 -8.34
C ALA A 156 -11.83 -11.97 -7.55
N GLY A 157 -12.76 -12.76 -7.02
CA GLY A 157 -12.43 -13.98 -6.28
C GLY A 157 -11.91 -13.76 -4.86
N GLY A 158 -12.30 -12.65 -4.18
CA GLY A 158 -12.13 -12.55 -2.73
C GLY A 158 -11.32 -11.36 -2.21
N GLY A 159 -11.19 -10.28 -2.95
CA GLY A 159 -10.57 -9.04 -2.47
C GLY A 159 -11.52 -8.19 -1.62
N MET A 160 -10.98 -7.18 -0.96
CA MET A 160 -11.72 -6.21 -0.17
C MET A 160 -11.52 -4.80 -0.71
N SER A 161 -12.56 -3.97 -0.62
CA SER A 161 -12.47 -2.56 -0.97
C SER A 161 -13.17 -1.69 0.05
N MET A 162 -12.70 -0.47 0.20
CA MET A 162 -13.39 0.55 1.00
C MET A 162 -13.26 1.92 0.35
N VAL A 163 -14.25 2.78 0.61
CA VAL A 163 -14.19 4.20 0.26
C VAL A 163 -14.36 5.00 1.55
N ILE A 164 -13.43 5.91 1.82
CA ILE A 164 -13.46 6.78 2.99
C ILE A 164 -14.08 8.12 2.57
N PRO A 165 -15.19 8.55 3.20
CA PRO A 165 -15.88 9.78 2.80
C PRO A 165 -15.04 11.03 3.10
N HIS A 166 -15.30 12.09 2.35
CA HIS A 166 -14.66 13.41 2.46
C HIS A 166 -13.13 13.41 2.24
N THR A 167 -12.56 12.36 1.67
CA THR A 167 -11.13 12.24 1.39
C THR A 167 -10.80 12.47 -0.09
N ASN A 168 -9.58 12.87 -0.33
CA ASN A 168 -8.96 12.95 -1.65
C ASN A 168 -7.65 12.16 -1.67
N HIS A 169 -6.98 12.13 -2.83
CA HIS A 169 -5.74 11.37 -3.01
C HIS A 169 -4.68 11.62 -1.94
N THR A 170 -4.50 12.85 -1.50
CA THR A 170 -3.47 13.22 -0.50
C THR A 170 -3.89 12.99 0.94
N SER A 171 -5.17 12.60 1.20
CA SER A 171 -5.67 12.26 2.55
C SER A 171 -5.00 10.99 3.14
N PHE A 172 -4.39 10.16 2.30
CA PHE A 172 -3.63 8.97 2.71
C PHE A 172 -2.16 9.30 3.08
N THR A 173 -1.82 10.58 3.17
CA THR A 173 -0.49 11.07 3.55
C THR A 173 -0.60 11.99 4.77
N ASP A 174 0.52 12.23 5.44
CA ASP A 174 0.58 13.15 6.58
C ASP A 174 0.42 14.64 6.19
N PHE A 175 0.37 14.96 4.89
CA PHE A 175 0.26 16.34 4.42
C PHE A 175 -0.98 17.06 4.97
N HIS A 176 -2.09 16.36 5.13
CA HIS A 176 -3.33 16.93 5.67
C HIS A 176 -3.24 17.26 7.17
N LEU A 177 -2.34 16.61 7.91
CA LEU A 177 -2.07 16.96 9.30
C LEU A 177 -1.32 18.30 9.40
N PHE A 178 -0.44 18.58 8.45
CA PHE A 178 0.42 19.77 8.47
C PHE A 178 -0.15 20.96 7.70
N SER A 179 -0.98 20.72 6.68
CA SER A 179 -1.49 21.79 5.80
C SER A 179 -3.01 21.74 5.62
N PRO A 180 -3.75 22.68 6.24
CA PRO A 180 -5.18 22.82 6.01
C PRO A 180 -5.56 23.10 4.56
N LEU A 181 -4.63 23.65 3.76
CA LEU A 181 -4.88 24.00 2.35
C LEU A 181 -5.03 22.79 1.43
N LEU A 182 -4.59 21.61 1.87
CA LEU A 182 -4.66 20.36 1.10
C LEU A 182 -5.90 19.53 1.42
N ARG A 183 -6.63 19.89 2.50
CA ARG A 183 -7.79 19.15 2.99
C ARG A 183 -9.01 19.37 2.11
N SER A 184 -9.87 18.37 2.05
CA SER A 184 -11.25 18.59 1.60
C SER A 184 -12.01 19.42 2.63
N SER A 185 -13.11 20.07 2.23
CA SER A 185 -13.86 21.01 3.07
C SER A 185 -14.34 20.43 4.41
N ASP A 186 -14.70 19.15 4.41
CA ASP A 186 -15.34 18.47 5.55
C ASP A 186 -14.45 17.36 6.14
N GLU A 187 -13.16 17.34 5.78
CA GLU A 187 -12.21 16.34 6.26
C GLU A 187 -11.70 16.64 7.67
N ASP A 188 -11.77 15.68 8.55
CA ASP A 188 -10.98 15.61 9.79
C ASP A 188 -9.79 14.64 9.57
N PRO A 189 -8.57 15.13 9.33
CA PRO A 189 -7.42 14.28 9.03
C PRO A 189 -7.10 13.28 10.14
N SER A 190 -7.28 13.68 11.41
CA SER A 190 -7.01 12.78 12.54
C SER A 190 -7.99 11.61 12.58
N TYR A 191 -9.24 11.86 12.20
CA TYR A 191 -10.26 10.83 12.11
C TYR A 191 -10.01 9.92 10.91
N VAL A 192 -9.70 10.46 9.74
CA VAL A 192 -9.34 9.71 8.53
C VAL A 192 -8.14 8.80 8.79
N HIS A 193 -7.07 9.33 9.38
CA HIS A 193 -5.88 8.53 9.73
C HIS A 193 -6.19 7.41 10.73
N ARG A 194 -7.12 7.65 11.66
CA ARG A 194 -7.58 6.59 12.57
C ARG A 194 -8.27 5.46 11.82
N ILE A 195 -9.16 5.77 10.88
CA ILE A 195 -9.82 4.78 10.03
C ILE A 195 -8.79 3.96 9.25
N ILE A 196 -7.88 4.64 8.54
CA ILE A 196 -6.82 3.98 7.77
C ILE A 196 -5.98 3.05 8.66
N ASN A 197 -5.55 3.53 9.82
CA ASN A 197 -4.71 2.77 10.74
C ASN A 197 -5.44 1.54 11.30
N GLU A 198 -6.70 1.69 11.76
CA GLU A 198 -7.45 0.58 12.34
C GLU A 198 -7.76 -0.51 11.30
N PHE A 199 -8.19 -0.14 10.10
CA PHE A 199 -8.42 -1.11 9.03
C PHE A 199 -7.13 -1.77 8.55
N SER A 200 -6.02 -1.02 8.42
CA SER A 200 -4.72 -1.58 8.05
C SER A 200 -4.21 -2.56 9.09
N LEU A 201 -4.31 -2.20 10.38
CA LEU A 201 -3.90 -3.08 11.47
C LEU A 201 -4.73 -4.36 11.51
N ALA A 202 -6.06 -4.24 11.47
CA ALA A 202 -6.96 -5.40 11.47
C ALA A 202 -6.71 -6.33 10.27
N PHE A 203 -6.48 -5.75 9.10
CA PHE A 203 -6.16 -6.51 7.89
C PHE A 203 -4.84 -7.29 8.04
N PHE A 204 -3.76 -6.63 8.47
CA PHE A 204 -2.48 -7.30 8.64
C PHE A 204 -2.45 -8.26 9.82
N ASP A 205 -3.13 -7.97 10.93
CA ASP A 205 -3.24 -8.90 12.04
C ASP A 205 -3.92 -10.20 11.58
N ARG A 206 -4.97 -10.11 10.78
CA ARG A 206 -5.68 -11.28 10.25
C ARG A 206 -4.83 -12.08 9.24
N TYR A 207 -4.24 -11.40 8.24
CA TYR A 207 -3.67 -12.09 7.07
C TYR A 207 -2.14 -12.24 7.11
N VAL A 208 -1.45 -11.49 7.95
CA VAL A 208 0.01 -11.57 8.10
C VAL A 208 0.40 -12.16 9.45
N LYS A 209 -0.12 -11.66 10.56
CA LYS A 209 0.10 -12.27 11.89
C LYS A 209 -0.72 -13.54 12.10
N GLN A 210 -1.79 -13.73 11.34
CA GLN A 210 -2.72 -14.86 11.48
C GLN A 210 -3.38 -14.91 12.87
N ILE A 211 -3.68 -13.73 13.41
CA ILE A 211 -4.49 -13.60 14.61
C ILE A 211 -5.94 -13.87 14.18
N ASP A 212 -6.50 -14.98 14.69
CA ASP A 212 -7.85 -15.42 14.34
C ASP A 212 -8.90 -14.59 15.09
N ASP A 213 -9.07 -13.36 14.67
CA ASP A 213 -10.28 -12.57 15.00
C ASP A 213 -10.96 -12.14 13.69
N SER A 214 -11.63 -13.12 13.09
CA SER A 214 -12.37 -12.91 11.84
C SER A 214 -13.43 -11.81 11.95
N SER A 215 -13.85 -11.47 13.17
CA SER A 215 -14.89 -10.45 13.42
C SER A 215 -14.34 -9.02 13.49
N THR A 216 -13.04 -8.78 13.42
CA THR A 216 -12.49 -7.44 13.64
C THR A 216 -12.83 -6.48 12.50
N LEU A 217 -12.72 -6.93 11.23
CA LEU A 217 -13.07 -6.09 10.07
C LEU A 217 -14.58 -5.77 10.04
N GLU A 218 -15.44 -6.74 10.37
CA GLU A 218 -16.88 -6.55 10.48
C GLU A 218 -17.26 -5.60 11.64
N LYS A 219 -16.51 -5.62 12.75
CA LYS A 219 -16.67 -4.66 13.85
C LYS A 219 -16.25 -3.25 13.41
N LEU A 220 -15.21 -3.11 12.61
CA LEU A 220 -14.79 -1.82 12.07
C LEU A 220 -15.81 -1.26 11.07
N ASP A 221 -16.38 -2.10 10.21
CA ASP A 221 -17.48 -1.71 9.33
C ASP A 221 -18.68 -1.18 10.15
N SER A 222 -19.01 -1.85 11.24
CA SER A 222 -20.06 -1.40 12.15
C SER A 222 -19.68 -0.13 12.95
N LYS A 223 -18.39 0.08 13.25
CA LYS A 223 -17.86 1.25 13.97
C LYS A 223 -17.84 2.51 13.10
N TYR A 224 -17.59 2.33 11.81
CA TYR A 224 -17.45 3.39 10.81
C TYR A 224 -18.51 3.25 9.71
N PRO A 225 -19.81 3.42 10.03
CA PRO A 225 -20.90 3.14 9.09
C PRO A 225 -20.92 4.07 7.86
N GLU A 226 -20.17 5.19 7.90
CA GLU A 226 -19.95 6.10 6.78
C GLU A 226 -18.95 5.57 5.75
N VAL A 227 -18.08 4.65 6.15
CA VAL A 227 -17.10 3.99 5.25
C VAL A 227 -17.82 2.93 4.44
N LYS A 228 -17.68 2.98 3.13
CA LYS A 228 -18.29 1.98 2.23
C LYS A 228 -17.38 0.76 2.12
N PHE A 229 -17.34 -0.08 3.14
CA PHE A 229 -16.54 -1.31 3.13
C PHE A 229 -17.26 -2.46 2.43
N LYS A 230 -16.53 -3.24 1.63
CA LYS A 230 -17.05 -4.41 0.90
C LYS A 230 -16.04 -5.55 0.90
N VAL A 231 -16.53 -6.76 1.07
CA VAL A 231 -15.81 -8.00 0.79
C VAL A 231 -16.40 -8.57 -0.49
N ASN A 232 -15.56 -8.81 -1.50
CA ASN A 232 -15.97 -9.43 -2.75
C ASN A 232 -15.85 -10.95 -2.59
N GLU A 233 -16.88 -11.67 -3.02
CA GLU A 233 -16.93 -13.15 -2.99
C GLU A 233 -16.30 -13.77 -4.25
#